data_a41dfe006b29846d6094ea3da9f7b4b9
#
_entry.id   a41dfe006b29846d6094ea3da9f7b4b9
#
_cell.length_a   1.000
_cell.length_b   1.000
_cell.length_c   1.000
_cell.angle_alpha   90.00
_cell.angle_beta   90.00
_cell.angle_gamma   90.00
#
_symmetry.space_group_name_H-M   'P 1'
#
loop_
_entity.id
_entity.type
_entity.pdbx_description
1 polymer ?
#
loop_
_entity_poly.entity_id
_entity_poly.type
_entity_poly.pdbx_seq_one_letter_code
_entity_poly.pdbx_strand_id
1 'polypeptide(L)'
;AETYSEGQSEKNIGDLLSALPVKDKFYISSKARLDPKSSESFGSQIDRKLDNSLKRLKTDKLDLYQLHNKITFEEGVETLTSAQILEKNGVCDIMEKIKEDSRVDHIGLTALGDTKPIRDVVNTGCFDTAQIYYNLLNPTATFKEKGIWNDQDFSNLVSDCQTQNMGILGIRVFAAGLLATDIRHGREIPVTHMIDIKEEERRVQRIYKVVGQTYGNRAQLAVRYGLSAESLHCTVLGLATLEHLQ
;
A
#
# COMPACT_ATOMS: atom_id res chain seq x y z
N ALA A 1 -0.57 6.39 8.46
CA ALA A 1 -1.92 6.78 8.00
C ALA A 1 -2.87 6.94 9.19
N GLU A 2 -3.82 7.82 9.06
CA GLU A 2 -4.85 8.09 10.08
C GLU A 2 -5.66 6.85 10.50
N THR A 3 -5.81 5.89 9.59
CA THR A 3 -6.56 4.64 9.85
C THR A 3 -5.79 3.66 10.75
N TYR A 4 -4.49 3.86 10.96
CA TYR A 4 -3.70 2.97 11.81
C TYR A 4 -3.80 3.39 13.27
N SER A 5 -4.58 2.62 14.05
CA SER A 5 -4.91 2.92 15.45
C SER A 5 -5.41 4.35 15.63
N GLU A 6 -6.32 4.79 14.77
CA GLU A 6 -6.97 6.13 14.85
C GLU A 6 -5.97 7.29 14.92
N GLY A 7 -4.88 7.19 14.16
CA GLY A 7 -3.82 8.20 14.10
C GLY A 7 -2.74 8.05 15.18
N GLN A 8 -2.85 7.11 16.10
CA GLN A 8 -1.84 6.89 17.13
C GLN A 8 -0.48 6.51 16.54
N SER A 9 -0.46 5.76 15.42
CA SER A 9 0.77 5.42 14.70
C SER A 9 1.52 6.68 14.23
N GLU A 10 0.81 7.65 13.66
CA GLU A 10 1.43 8.93 13.23
C GLU A 10 1.93 9.73 14.42
N LYS A 11 1.17 9.78 15.52
CA LYS A 11 1.58 10.47 16.74
C LYS A 11 2.85 9.87 17.33
N ASN A 12 2.92 8.53 17.42
CA ASN A 12 4.12 7.85 17.94
C ASN A 12 5.36 8.15 17.06
N ILE A 13 5.19 8.15 15.73
CA ILE A 13 6.27 8.51 14.79
C ILE A 13 6.68 9.98 15.01
N GLY A 14 5.74 10.91 15.09
CA GLY A 14 6.01 12.33 15.32
C GLY A 14 6.72 12.59 16.65
N ASP A 15 6.28 11.93 17.73
CA ASP A 15 6.92 12.03 19.05
C ASP A 15 8.37 11.50 19.00
N LEU A 16 8.58 10.33 18.36
CA LEU A 16 9.90 9.72 18.26
C LEU A 16 10.85 10.56 17.42
N LEU A 17 10.45 10.96 16.21
CA LEU A 17 11.30 11.74 15.30
C LEU A 17 11.64 13.12 15.86
N SER A 18 10.72 13.72 16.63
CA SER A 18 11.01 15.00 17.31
C SER A 18 12.03 14.86 18.45
N ALA A 19 12.15 13.69 19.04
CA ALA A 19 13.10 13.41 20.12
C ALA A 19 14.50 12.96 19.62
N LEU A 20 14.61 12.59 18.36
CA LEU A 20 15.85 12.05 17.79
C LEU A 20 16.55 13.08 16.89
N PRO A 21 17.91 13.19 16.95
CA PRO A 21 18.68 14.10 16.08
C PRO A 21 18.85 13.56 14.65
N VAL A 22 17.88 12.78 14.17
CA VAL A 22 17.98 12.02 12.91
C VAL A 22 16.75 12.20 12.00
N LYS A 23 15.92 13.20 12.27
CA LYS A 23 14.67 13.45 11.53
C LYS A 23 14.91 13.51 10.01
N ASP A 24 15.96 14.20 9.59
CA ASP A 24 16.30 14.42 8.17
C ASP A 24 16.83 13.16 7.45
N LYS A 25 16.96 12.03 8.15
CA LYS A 25 17.36 10.75 7.56
C LYS A 25 16.20 9.87 7.16
N PHE A 26 14.98 10.29 7.40
CA PHE A 26 13.77 9.52 7.14
C PHE A 26 12.85 10.24 6.17
N TYR A 27 12.37 9.51 5.18
CA TYR A 27 11.23 9.94 4.37
C TYR A 27 9.94 9.59 5.09
N ILE A 28 9.05 10.57 5.24
CA ILE A 28 7.78 10.42 5.97
C ILE A 28 6.64 10.30 4.97
N SER A 29 5.95 9.16 5.03
CA SER A 29 4.77 8.91 4.20
C SER A 29 3.51 8.75 5.05
N SER A 30 2.41 9.36 4.59
CA SER A 30 1.09 9.11 5.15
C SER A 30 0.05 8.88 4.05
N LYS A 31 -1.20 8.64 4.45
CA LYS A 31 -2.29 8.28 3.52
C LYS A 31 -3.61 8.87 3.99
N ALA A 32 -4.48 9.21 3.03
CA ALA A 32 -5.87 9.53 3.28
C ALA A 32 -6.81 8.43 2.76
N ARG A 33 -7.80 8.08 3.56
CA ARG A 33 -8.96 7.32 3.10
C ARG A 33 -10.15 8.26 3.03
N LEU A 34 -10.72 8.39 1.85
CA LEU A 34 -11.85 9.26 1.56
C LEU A 34 -13.16 8.50 1.71
N ASP A 35 -14.19 9.20 2.16
CA ASP A 35 -15.56 8.69 2.21
C ASP A 35 -16.37 9.32 1.08
N PRO A 36 -16.71 8.55 0.03
CA PRO A 36 -17.50 9.07 -1.09
C PRO A 36 -18.95 9.40 -0.70
N LYS A 37 -19.43 8.90 0.43
CA LYS A 37 -20.80 9.15 0.93
C LYS A 37 -20.87 10.33 1.90
N SER A 38 -19.75 10.95 2.19
CA SER A 38 -19.69 12.15 3.03
C SER A 38 -20.32 13.34 2.31
N SER A 39 -20.98 14.22 3.04
CA SER A 39 -21.39 15.53 2.53
C SER A 39 -20.22 16.49 2.32
N GLU A 40 -19.04 16.17 2.85
CA GLU A 40 -17.80 16.92 2.69
C GLU A 40 -17.16 16.55 1.33
N SER A 41 -16.75 17.56 0.54
CA SER A 41 -16.06 17.32 -0.73
C SER A 41 -14.74 16.56 -0.54
N PHE A 42 -14.25 15.88 -1.58
CA PHE A 42 -12.94 15.21 -1.52
C PHE A 42 -11.81 16.19 -1.19
N GLY A 43 -11.87 17.42 -1.72
CA GLY A 43 -10.88 18.46 -1.40
C GLY A 43 -10.85 18.79 0.09
N SER A 44 -12.01 19.08 0.67
CA SER A 44 -12.09 19.35 2.11
C SER A 44 -11.66 18.17 2.97
N GLN A 45 -12.01 16.94 2.56
CA GLN A 45 -11.57 15.73 3.26
C GLN A 45 -10.04 15.59 3.21
N ILE A 46 -9.42 15.78 2.03
CA ILE A 46 -7.97 15.66 1.84
C ILE A 46 -7.25 16.72 2.66
N ASP A 47 -7.66 17.98 2.59
CA ASP A 47 -7.06 19.09 3.33
C ASP A 47 -7.10 18.83 4.84
N ARG A 48 -8.28 18.56 5.37
CA ARG A 48 -8.47 18.26 6.81
C ARG A 48 -7.64 17.07 7.26
N LYS A 49 -7.60 16.00 6.47
CA LYS A 49 -6.86 14.76 6.80
C LYS A 49 -5.36 15.00 6.74
N LEU A 50 -4.88 15.73 5.75
CA LEU A 50 -3.47 16.09 5.64
C LEU A 50 -3.03 16.98 6.81
N ASP A 51 -3.80 18.03 7.14
CA ASP A 51 -3.51 18.92 8.28
C ASP A 51 -3.41 18.13 9.59
N ASN A 52 -4.34 17.20 9.81
CA ASN A 52 -4.33 16.36 10.99
C ASN A 52 -3.12 15.41 11.02
N SER A 53 -2.72 14.87 9.87
CA SER A 53 -1.51 14.02 9.76
C SER A 53 -0.25 14.81 10.03
N LEU A 54 -0.10 16.02 9.45
CA LEU A 54 1.03 16.92 9.69
C LEU A 54 1.16 17.28 11.17
N LYS A 55 0.04 17.61 11.84
CA LYS A 55 0.01 17.88 13.28
C LYS A 55 0.46 16.69 14.12
N ARG A 56 -0.04 15.47 13.83
CA ARG A 56 0.34 14.26 14.56
C ARG A 56 1.80 13.88 14.33
N LEU A 57 2.28 14.03 13.10
CA LEU A 57 3.67 13.75 12.71
C LEU A 57 4.65 14.86 13.12
N LYS A 58 4.16 16.01 13.58
CA LYS A 58 4.96 17.18 13.99
C LYS A 58 5.92 17.64 12.88
N THR A 59 5.38 17.74 11.68
CA THR A 59 6.09 18.21 10.49
C THR A 59 5.21 19.13 9.67
N ASP A 60 5.81 20.04 8.92
CA ASP A 60 5.08 20.98 8.06
C ASP A 60 4.85 20.40 6.66
N LYS A 61 5.53 19.31 6.32
CA LYS A 61 5.50 18.68 4.99
C LYS A 61 5.67 17.17 5.07
N LEU A 62 5.10 16.44 4.12
CA LEU A 62 5.35 15.02 3.90
C LEU A 62 6.16 14.78 2.62
N ASP A 63 7.02 13.79 2.64
CA ASP A 63 7.72 13.34 1.43
C ASP A 63 6.76 12.62 0.47
N LEU A 64 5.78 11.88 1.00
CA LEU A 64 4.80 11.16 0.20
C LEU A 64 3.42 11.13 0.87
N TYR A 65 2.38 11.51 0.11
CA TYR A 65 0.99 11.38 0.56
C TYR A 65 0.19 10.53 -0.42
N GLN A 66 -0.56 9.55 0.09
CA GLN A 66 -1.14 8.53 -0.77
C GLN A 66 -2.65 8.38 -0.56
N LEU A 67 -3.38 8.15 -1.64
CA LEU A 67 -4.75 7.68 -1.59
C LEU A 67 -4.79 6.26 -1.03
N HIS A 68 -5.59 6.05 0.04
CA HIS A 68 -5.68 4.77 0.75
C HIS A 68 -6.94 3.96 0.41
N ASN A 69 -7.84 4.51 -0.39
CA ASN A 69 -9.03 3.80 -0.85
C ASN A 69 -8.65 2.65 -1.79
N LYS A 70 -9.43 1.59 -1.76
CA LYS A 70 -9.42 0.61 -2.85
C LYS A 70 -10.07 1.25 -4.09
N ILE A 71 -9.60 0.89 -5.27
CA ILE A 71 -10.11 1.37 -6.56
C ILE A 71 -10.91 0.25 -7.20
N THR A 72 -12.20 0.45 -7.37
CA THR A 72 -13.14 -0.60 -7.76
C THR A 72 -14.09 -0.13 -8.89
N PHE A 73 -14.80 -1.06 -9.51
CA PHE A 73 -15.82 -0.71 -10.50
C PHE A 73 -16.98 0.09 -9.91
N GLU A 74 -17.30 -0.18 -8.63
CA GLU A 74 -18.41 0.46 -7.93
C GLU A 74 -17.91 1.14 -6.65
N GLU A 75 -18.52 2.27 -6.31
CA GLU A 75 -18.20 2.93 -5.06
C GLU A 75 -18.72 2.15 -3.84
N GLY A 76 -18.04 2.28 -2.72
CA GLY A 76 -18.42 1.69 -1.44
C GLY A 76 -17.87 2.52 -0.29
N VAL A 77 -18.09 2.06 0.93
CA VAL A 77 -17.68 2.80 2.15
C VAL A 77 -16.18 3.15 2.17
N GLU A 78 -15.34 2.30 1.58
CA GLU A 78 -13.87 2.49 1.57
C GLU A 78 -13.29 2.41 0.15
N THR A 79 -14.13 2.44 -0.86
CA THR A 79 -13.73 2.28 -2.25
C THR A 79 -14.09 3.52 -3.07
N LEU A 80 -13.29 3.80 -4.08
CA LEU A 80 -13.57 4.81 -5.10
C LEU A 80 -13.55 4.18 -6.48
N THR A 81 -14.31 4.74 -7.39
CA THR A 81 -14.22 4.38 -8.81
C THR A 81 -13.08 5.14 -9.48
N SER A 82 -12.57 4.60 -10.60
CA SER A 82 -11.61 5.34 -11.43
C SER A 82 -12.18 6.68 -11.91
N ALA A 83 -13.47 6.76 -12.17
CA ALA A 83 -14.15 8.01 -12.56
C ALA A 83 -14.03 9.08 -11.47
N GLN A 84 -14.35 8.78 -10.20
CA GLN A 84 -14.24 9.73 -9.09
C GLN A 84 -12.80 10.23 -8.87
N ILE A 85 -11.82 9.42 -9.24
CA ILE A 85 -10.40 9.78 -9.13
C ILE A 85 -9.99 10.70 -10.28
N LEU A 86 -10.45 10.43 -11.50
CA LEU A 86 -9.96 11.02 -12.74
C LEU A 86 -10.85 12.13 -13.32
N GLU A 87 -12.07 12.31 -12.81
CA GLU A 87 -12.95 13.39 -13.26
C GLU A 87 -12.36 14.76 -12.95
N LYS A 88 -12.82 15.77 -13.66
CA LYS A 88 -12.38 17.14 -13.42
C LYS A 88 -12.68 17.57 -11.98
N ASN A 89 -11.68 18.09 -11.28
CA ASN A 89 -11.66 18.36 -9.85
C ASN A 89 -11.83 17.09 -8.99
N GLY A 90 -11.55 15.91 -9.53
CA GLY A 90 -11.50 14.65 -8.83
C GLY A 90 -10.28 14.53 -7.91
N VAL A 91 -10.09 13.33 -7.35
CA VAL A 91 -9.03 13.10 -6.36
C VAL A 91 -7.64 13.39 -6.93
N CYS A 92 -7.39 13.06 -8.20
CA CYS A 92 -6.12 13.31 -8.86
C CYS A 92 -5.78 14.81 -8.89
N ASP A 93 -6.68 15.64 -9.42
CA ASP A 93 -6.48 17.09 -9.50
C ASP A 93 -6.26 17.72 -8.12
N ILE A 94 -6.99 17.23 -7.10
CA ILE A 94 -6.87 17.74 -5.72
C ILE A 94 -5.53 17.35 -5.13
N MET A 95 -5.07 16.12 -5.34
CA MET A 95 -3.78 15.68 -4.82
C MET A 95 -2.60 16.35 -5.55
N GLU A 96 -2.71 16.63 -6.83
CA GLU A 96 -1.74 17.45 -7.56
C GLU A 96 -1.64 18.85 -6.96
N LYS A 97 -2.78 19.46 -6.65
CA LYS A 97 -2.79 20.79 -6.04
C LYS A 97 -2.08 20.87 -4.69
N ILE A 98 -2.28 19.87 -3.79
CA ILE A 98 -1.53 19.87 -2.51
C ILE A 98 -0.02 19.70 -2.69
N LYS A 99 0.42 19.08 -3.80
CA LYS A 99 1.83 18.98 -4.20
C LYS A 99 2.32 20.34 -4.73
N GLU A 100 1.57 21.02 -5.59
CA GLU A 100 1.87 22.38 -6.06
C GLU A 100 1.97 23.37 -4.90
N ASP A 101 1.11 23.25 -3.89
CA ASP A 101 1.12 24.06 -2.66
C ASP A 101 2.32 23.69 -1.73
N SER A 102 3.21 22.81 -2.16
CA SER A 102 4.41 22.35 -1.44
C SER A 102 4.14 21.73 -0.07
N ARG A 103 2.93 21.22 0.16
CA ARG A 103 2.56 20.52 1.40
C ARG A 103 3.03 19.06 1.40
N VAL A 104 3.24 18.51 0.21
CA VAL A 104 3.80 17.18 0.00
C VAL A 104 4.78 17.23 -1.17
N ASP A 105 5.82 16.38 -1.18
CA ASP A 105 6.76 16.30 -2.31
C ASP A 105 6.23 15.39 -3.41
N HIS A 106 5.60 14.29 -3.03
CA HIS A 106 5.07 13.30 -3.96
C HIS A 106 3.67 12.85 -3.55
N ILE A 107 2.89 12.46 -4.55
CA ILE A 107 1.57 11.87 -4.36
C ILE A 107 1.56 10.42 -4.86
N GLY A 108 0.71 9.60 -4.26
CA GLY A 108 0.65 8.19 -4.62
C GLY A 108 -0.71 7.56 -4.38
N LEU A 109 -0.82 6.30 -4.76
CA LEU A 109 -2.02 5.50 -4.54
C LEU A 109 -1.71 4.13 -3.93
N THR A 110 -2.69 3.55 -3.26
CA THR A 110 -2.67 2.13 -2.90
C THR A 110 -3.39 1.36 -4.00
N ALA A 111 -2.64 0.61 -4.81
CA ALA A 111 -3.16 -0.14 -5.94
C ALA A 111 -3.84 -1.44 -5.50
N LEU A 112 -4.90 -1.31 -4.73
CA LEU A 112 -5.78 -2.39 -4.26
C LEU A 112 -7.22 -2.15 -4.77
N GLY A 113 -7.96 -3.22 -4.99
CA GLY A 113 -9.29 -3.18 -5.58
C GLY A 113 -9.34 -3.97 -6.89
N ASP A 114 -10.11 -3.55 -7.86
CA ASP A 114 -10.25 -4.23 -9.15
C ASP A 114 -9.12 -3.83 -10.12
N THR A 115 -8.50 -4.81 -10.75
CA THR A 115 -7.31 -4.61 -11.57
C THR A 115 -7.53 -3.62 -12.71
N LYS A 116 -8.69 -3.67 -13.40
CA LYS A 116 -8.93 -2.77 -14.51
C LYS A 116 -9.09 -1.31 -14.06
N PRO A 117 -9.96 -0.94 -13.09
CA PRO A 117 -10.02 0.42 -12.55
C PRO A 117 -8.68 0.95 -12.04
N ILE A 118 -7.88 0.12 -11.37
CA ILE A 118 -6.52 0.47 -10.95
C ILE A 118 -5.67 0.86 -12.15
N ARG A 119 -5.67 0.04 -13.21
CA ARG A 119 -4.90 0.31 -14.44
C ARG A 119 -5.36 1.57 -15.15
N ASP A 120 -6.66 1.82 -15.16
CA ASP A 120 -7.21 3.05 -15.77
C ASP A 120 -6.63 4.29 -15.06
N VAL A 121 -6.49 4.27 -13.74
CA VAL A 121 -5.88 5.35 -12.96
C VAL A 121 -4.35 5.40 -13.18
N VAL A 122 -3.66 4.28 -13.06
CA VAL A 122 -2.19 4.20 -13.25
C VAL A 122 -1.78 4.75 -14.61
N ASN A 123 -2.49 4.37 -15.68
CA ASN A 123 -2.15 4.74 -17.05
C ASN A 123 -2.30 6.23 -17.37
N THR A 124 -2.92 7.02 -16.50
CA THR A 124 -2.95 8.49 -16.65
C THR A 124 -1.64 9.16 -16.27
N GLY A 125 -0.82 8.49 -15.44
CA GLY A 125 0.42 9.07 -14.92
C GLY A 125 0.22 10.18 -13.89
N CYS A 126 -0.99 10.35 -13.35
CA CYS A 126 -1.27 11.44 -12.41
C CYS A 126 -0.69 11.21 -11.01
N PHE A 127 -0.22 10.03 -10.68
CA PHE A 127 0.41 9.74 -9.40
C PHE A 127 1.90 9.43 -9.59
N ASP A 128 2.73 9.91 -8.66
CA ASP A 128 4.17 9.66 -8.68
C ASP A 128 4.52 8.24 -8.22
N THR A 129 3.68 7.62 -7.36
CA THR A 129 3.96 6.30 -6.79
C THR A 129 2.73 5.41 -6.68
N ALA A 130 2.96 4.08 -6.68
CA ALA A 130 1.93 3.08 -6.42
C ALA A 130 2.40 2.05 -5.38
N GLN A 131 1.54 1.74 -4.41
CA GLN A 131 1.72 0.58 -3.53
C GLN A 131 1.10 -0.64 -4.17
N ILE A 132 1.94 -1.58 -4.58
CA ILE A 132 1.54 -2.77 -5.34
C ILE A 132 1.54 -4.01 -4.44
N TYR A 133 0.46 -4.79 -4.49
CA TYR A 133 0.36 -6.09 -3.83
C TYR A 133 1.33 -7.09 -4.49
N TYR A 134 2.30 -7.57 -3.72
CA TYR A 134 3.29 -8.52 -4.22
C TYR A 134 3.86 -9.39 -3.11
N ASN A 135 3.72 -10.70 -3.22
CA ASN A 135 4.30 -11.66 -2.30
C ASN A 135 4.36 -13.07 -2.91
N LEU A 136 4.92 -14.03 -2.17
CA LEU A 136 5.07 -15.43 -2.58
C LEU A 136 3.76 -16.14 -2.96
N LEU A 137 2.61 -15.70 -2.43
CA LEU A 137 1.31 -16.29 -2.75
C LEU A 137 0.69 -15.69 -4.00
N ASN A 138 0.99 -14.41 -4.27
CA ASN A 138 0.48 -13.72 -5.45
C ASN A 138 1.54 -12.81 -6.08
N PRO A 139 2.30 -13.31 -7.06
CA PRO A 139 3.31 -12.56 -7.80
C PRO A 139 2.76 -11.91 -9.09
N THR A 140 1.46 -11.99 -9.38
CA THR A 140 0.87 -11.61 -10.69
C THR A 140 1.05 -10.15 -11.06
N ALA A 141 1.44 -9.30 -10.12
CA ALA A 141 1.74 -7.89 -10.41
C ALA A 141 2.99 -7.71 -11.30
N THR A 142 3.89 -8.71 -11.38
CA THR A 142 5.15 -8.62 -12.12
C THR A 142 5.16 -9.39 -13.45
N PHE A 143 4.12 -10.15 -13.77
CA PHE A 143 4.04 -10.90 -15.02
C PHE A 143 2.59 -11.15 -15.46
N LYS A 144 2.45 -11.47 -16.76
CA LYS A 144 1.19 -11.84 -17.40
C LYS A 144 1.21 -13.34 -17.70
N GLU A 145 0.89 -14.16 -16.74
CA GLU A 145 0.63 -15.56 -17.03
C GLU A 145 -0.79 -15.93 -16.61
N LYS A 146 -1.47 -16.65 -17.50
CA LYS A 146 -2.75 -17.26 -17.19
C LYS A 146 -2.50 -18.48 -16.32
N GLY A 147 -2.29 -18.24 -15.03
CA GLY A 147 -2.21 -19.28 -14.02
C GLY A 147 -3.55 -19.48 -13.33
N ILE A 148 -3.73 -20.65 -12.70
CA ILE A 148 -4.84 -20.84 -11.75
C ILE A 148 -4.39 -20.23 -10.42
N TRP A 149 -4.57 -18.93 -10.31
CA TRP A 149 -4.42 -18.21 -9.06
C TRP A 149 -5.78 -18.25 -8.36
N ASN A 150 -5.83 -18.64 -7.11
CA ASN A 150 -7.06 -18.61 -6.31
C ASN A 150 -7.43 -17.20 -5.89
N ASP A 151 -6.84 -16.21 -6.53
CA ASP A 151 -6.77 -14.85 -6.04
C ASP A 151 -6.81 -13.87 -7.22
N GLN A 152 -6.83 -12.59 -6.92
CA GLN A 152 -6.82 -11.52 -7.91
C GLN A 152 -5.58 -11.58 -8.81
N ASP A 153 -5.79 -11.54 -10.13
CA ASP A 153 -4.72 -11.35 -11.11
C ASP A 153 -4.48 -9.85 -11.35
N PHE A 154 -3.32 -9.34 -10.90
CA PHE A 154 -2.88 -7.97 -11.15
C PHE A 154 -2.30 -7.79 -12.56
N SER A 155 -2.14 -8.88 -13.34
CA SER A 155 -1.87 -8.87 -14.77
C SER A 155 -0.68 -7.96 -15.18
N ASN A 156 0.45 -8.07 -14.46
CA ASN A 156 1.66 -7.28 -14.69
C ASN A 156 1.46 -5.75 -14.54
N LEU A 157 0.72 -5.34 -13.53
CA LEU A 157 0.47 -3.92 -13.20
C LEU A 157 1.77 -3.12 -13.01
N VAL A 158 2.85 -3.76 -12.59
CA VAL A 158 4.18 -3.17 -12.46
C VAL A 158 4.66 -2.58 -13.79
N SER A 159 4.41 -3.26 -14.92
CA SER A 159 4.78 -2.75 -16.25
C SER A 159 4.03 -1.46 -16.61
N ASP A 160 2.77 -1.34 -16.20
CA ASP A 160 2.00 -0.10 -16.42
C ASP A 160 2.60 1.05 -15.59
N CYS A 161 2.92 0.79 -14.33
CA CYS A 161 3.60 1.78 -13.47
C CYS A 161 4.96 2.22 -14.03
N GLN A 162 5.76 1.27 -14.53
CA GLN A 162 7.05 1.58 -15.16
C GLN A 162 6.89 2.45 -16.42
N THR A 163 5.87 2.17 -17.24
CA THR A 163 5.55 2.97 -18.42
C THR A 163 5.25 4.43 -18.07
N GLN A 164 4.65 4.66 -16.90
CA GLN A 164 4.36 5.98 -16.37
C GLN A 164 5.48 6.57 -15.49
N ASN A 165 6.65 5.90 -15.41
CA ASN A 165 7.78 6.33 -14.58
C ASN A 165 7.41 6.49 -13.08
N MET A 166 6.51 5.67 -12.59
CA MET A 166 6.07 5.72 -11.19
C MET A 166 7.03 4.98 -10.26
N GLY A 167 7.20 5.49 -9.05
CA GLY A 167 7.85 4.76 -7.95
C GLY A 167 6.97 3.60 -7.48
N ILE A 168 7.53 2.40 -7.35
CA ILE A 168 6.79 1.17 -7.03
C ILE A 168 7.20 0.65 -5.66
N LEU A 169 6.22 0.59 -4.72
CA LEU A 169 6.40 0.10 -3.37
C LEU A 169 5.65 -1.24 -3.22
N GLY A 170 6.39 -2.33 -3.01
CA GLY A 170 5.81 -3.65 -2.75
C GLY A 170 5.19 -3.72 -1.37
N ILE A 171 3.91 -4.05 -1.29
CA ILE A 171 3.17 -4.19 -0.03
C ILE A 171 2.66 -5.60 0.17
N ARG A 172 2.21 -5.91 1.41
CA ARG A 172 1.64 -7.21 1.79
C ARG A 172 2.62 -8.39 1.64
N VAL A 173 3.88 -8.13 1.84
CA VAL A 173 4.98 -9.10 1.77
C VAL A 173 4.73 -10.35 2.60
N PHE A 174 4.14 -10.18 3.79
CA PHE A 174 3.80 -11.29 4.68
C PHE A 174 2.39 -11.87 4.47
N ALA A 175 1.64 -11.43 3.46
CA ALA A 175 0.27 -11.89 3.20
C ALA A 175 -0.58 -11.91 4.50
N ALA A 176 -0.66 -10.77 5.19
CA ALA A 176 -1.33 -10.62 6.49
C ALA A 176 -0.79 -11.55 7.61
N GLY A 177 0.48 -11.95 7.54
CA GLY A 177 1.14 -12.82 8.51
C GLY A 177 1.24 -14.28 8.09
N LEU A 178 0.48 -14.73 7.10
CA LEU A 178 0.49 -16.11 6.60
C LEU A 178 1.89 -16.60 6.19
N LEU A 179 2.68 -15.73 5.57
CA LEU A 179 4.04 -16.00 5.12
C LEU A 179 5.10 -15.80 6.21
N ALA A 180 4.75 -15.32 7.39
CA ALA A 180 5.72 -15.08 8.44
C ALA A 180 5.70 -16.14 9.55
N THR A 181 4.50 -16.63 9.91
CA THR A 181 4.33 -17.52 11.07
C THR A 181 3.13 -18.45 10.90
N ASP A 182 3.10 -19.55 11.65
CA ASP A 182 1.93 -20.44 11.77
C ASP A 182 0.96 -19.96 12.88
N ILE A 183 1.39 -19.01 13.70
CA ILE A 183 0.54 -18.46 14.77
C ILE A 183 -0.45 -17.49 14.15
N ARG A 184 -1.74 -17.69 14.43
CA ARG A 184 -2.83 -16.81 13.98
C ARG A 184 -3.29 -15.94 15.14
N HIS A 185 -3.47 -14.66 14.88
CA HIS A 185 -3.86 -13.66 15.88
C HIS A 185 -5.31 -13.19 15.68
N GLY A 186 -6.03 -13.71 14.69
CA GLY A 186 -7.39 -13.29 14.33
C GLY A 186 -7.47 -11.88 13.71
N ARG A 187 -6.32 -11.32 13.31
CA ARG A 187 -6.22 -9.99 12.67
C ARG A 187 -5.79 -10.09 11.21
N GLU A 188 -5.71 -11.30 10.69
CA GLU A 188 -5.33 -11.61 9.32
C GLU A 188 -6.50 -11.23 8.40
N ILE A 189 -6.50 -10.01 7.89
CA ILE A 189 -7.55 -9.50 7.00
C ILE A 189 -7.09 -9.67 5.56
N PRO A 190 -7.74 -10.54 4.76
CA PRO A 190 -7.54 -10.58 3.32
C PRO A 190 -7.88 -9.22 2.71
N VAL A 191 -7.03 -8.73 1.82
CA VAL A 191 -7.28 -7.45 1.12
C VAL A 191 -7.74 -7.63 -0.30
N THR A 192 -7.56 -8.82 -0.85
CA THR A 192 -8.07 -9.22 -2.16
C THR A 192 -9.36 -10.01 -2.00
N HIS A 193 -10.20 -9.99 -3.02
CA HIS A 193 -11.46 -10.73 -3.00
C HIS A 193 -11.21 -12.22 -3.15
N MET A 194 -12.12 -13.04 -2.61
CA MET A 194 -12.18 -14.49 -2.82
C MET A 194 -11.04 -15.32 -2.20
N ILE A 195 -10.30 -14.80 -1.21
CA ILE A 195 -9.29 -15.59 -0.51
C ILE A 195 -9.95 -16.58 0.47
N ASP A 196 -9.71 -17.88 0.25
CA ASP A 196 -9.89 -18.89 1.29
C ASP A 196 -8.59 -19.00 2.11
N ILE A 197 -8.62 -18.49 3.34
CA ILE A 197 -7.46 -18.48 4.25
C ILE A 197 -6.89 -19.89 4.46
N LYS A 198 -7.76 -20.91 4.56
CA LYS A 198 -7.30 -22.30 4.74
C LYS A 198 -6.57 -22.83 3.50
N GLU A 199 -7.01 -22.43 2.31
CA GLU A 199 -6.28 -22.80 1.08
C GLU A 199 -4.96 -22.04 0.99
N GLU A 200 -4.93 -20.76 1.34
CA GLU A 200 -3.68 -20.00 1.41
C GLU A 200 -2.70 -20.62 2.41
N GLU A 201 -3.15 -21.06 3.59
CA GLU A 201 -2.31 -21.78 4.55
C GLU A 201 -1.73 -23.07 3.95
N ARG A 202 -2.54 -23.85 3.22
CA ARG A 202 -2.06 -25.07 2.54
C ARG A 202 -1.02 -24.73 1.46
N ARG A 203 -1.21 -23.62 0.72
CA ARG A 203 -0.24 -23.14 -0.27
C ARG A 203 1.08 -22.74 0.39
N VAL A 204 1.01 -22.00 1.50
CA VAL A 204 2.18 -21.63 2.31
C VAL A 204 2.94 -22.87 2.76
N GLN A 205 2.25 -23.87 3.31
CA GLN A 205 2.89 -25.13 3.75
C GLN A 205 3.58 -25.85 2.58
N ARG A 206 2.97 -25.89 1.39
CA ARG A 206 3.60 -26.48 0.19
C ARG A 206 4.87 -25.73 -0.22
N ILE A 207 4.84 -24.40 -0.21
CA ILE A 207 6.01 -23.57 -0.53
C ILE A 207 7.16 -23.90 0.43
N TYR A 208 6.91 -23.89 1.74
CA TYR A 208 7.96 -24.15 2.72
C TYR A 208 8.46 -25.59 2.72
N LYS A 209 7.60 -26.55 2.39
CA LYS A 209 8.04 -27.95 2.19
C LYS A 209 9.04 -28.09 1.05
N VAL A 210 8.88 -27.31 -0.02
CA VAL A 210 9.79 -27.33 -1.20
C VAL A 210 11.06 -26.53 -0.93
N VAL A 211 10.94 -25.32 -0.39
CA VAL A 211 12.07 -24.39 -0.23
C VAL A 211 12.91 -24.73 1.00
N GLY A 212 12.30 -25.32 2.04
CA GLY A 212 12.98 -25.60 3.31
C GLY A 212 13.50 -24.33 3.98
N GLN A 213 14.67 -24.42 4.61
CA GLN A 213 15.33 -23.32 5.30
C GLN A 213 16.45 -22.68 4.47
N THR A 214 16.53 -22.96 3.19
CA THR A 214 17.60 -22.47 2.29
C THR A 214 17.77 -20.95 2.34
N TYR A 215 16.68 -20.22 2.54
CA TYR A 215 16.67 -18.75 2.54
C TYR A 215 16.37 -18.14 3.92
N GLY A 216 16.58 -18.92 4.99
CA GLY A 216 16.32 -18.52 6.36
C GLY A 216 14.92 -18.96 6.85
N ASN A 217 14.41 -18.26 7.88
CA ASN A 217 13.05 -18.51 8.37
C ASN A 217 11.99 -18.00 7.38
N ARG A 218 10.71 -18.28 7.68
CA ARG A 218 9.59 -17.90 6.80
C ARG A 218 9.53 -16.40 6.52
N ALA A 219 9.66 -15.57 7.54
CA ALA A 219 9.62 -14.13 7.38
C ALA A 219 10.79 -13.64 6.51
N GLN A 220 11.99 -14.17 6.73
CA GLN A 220 13.17 -13.86 5.93
C GLN A 220 13.00 -14.27 4.46
N LEU A 221 12.45 -15.45 4.20
CA LEU A 221 12.13 -15.88 2.84
C LEU A 221 11.15 -14.92 2.16
N ALA A 222 10.07 -14.53 2.86
CA ALA A 222 9.08 -13.61 2.31
C ALA A 222 9.69 -12.24 1.98
N VAL A 223 10.54 -11.70 2.85
CA VAL A 223 11.25 -10.44 2.61
C VAL A 223 12.23 -10.56 1.45
N ARG A 224 13.03 -11.62 1.41
CA ARG A 224 13.98 -11.86 0.31
C ARG A 224 13.26 -11.98 -1.03
N TYR A 225 12.10 -12.62 -1.05
CA TYR A 225 11.27 -12.69 -2.25
C TYR A 225 10.79 -11.30 -2.69
N GLY A 226 10.27 -10.49 -1.75
CA GLY A 226 9.89 -9.10 -2.06
C GLY A 226 11.05 -8.27 -2.62
N LEU A 227 12.25 -8.45 -2.06
CA LEU A 227 13.46 -7.73 -2.48
C LEU A 227 14.07 -8.28 -3.78
N SER A 228 13.73 -9.50 -4.20
CA SER A 228 14.25 -10.08 -5.45
C SER A 228 13.58 -9.54 -6.72
N ALA A 229 12.47 -8.86 -6.58
CA ALA A 229 11.78 -8.24 -7.72
C ALA A 229 12.44 -6.90 -8.05
N GLU A 230 13.36 -6.88 -9.01
CA GLU A 230 14.12 -5.69 -9.43
C GLU A 230 13.23 -4.52 -9.89
N SER A 231 12.00 -4.83 -10.27
CA SER A 231 10.99 -3.85 -10.70
C SER A 231 10.31 -3.12 -9.51
N LEU A 232 10.52 -3.57 -8.27
CA LEU A 232 10.02 -2.91 -7.06
C LEU A 232 11.13 -2.06 -6.46
N HIS A 233 10.88 -0.76 -6.32
CA HIS A 233 11.88 0.18 -5.80
C HIS A 233 12.01 0.13 -4.28
N CYS A 234 10.95 -0.30 -3.58
CA CYS A 234 10.90 -0.37 -2.13
C CYS A 234 9.97 -1.49 -1.68
N THR A 235 10.30 -2.12 -0.56
CA THR A 235 9.47 -3.14 0.10
C THR A 235 8.97 -2.60 1.43
N VAL A 236 7.66 -2.53 1.60
CA VAL A 236 7.01 -2.01 2.80
C VAL A 236 6.67 -3.15 3.76
N LEU A 237 7.24 -3.11 4.95
CA LEU A 237 7.06 -4.11 6.00
C LEU A 237 6.31 -3.54 7.20
N GLY A 238 5.39 -4.32 7.77
CA GLY A 238 4.79 -4.05 9.06
C GLY A 238 5.60 -4.72 10.17
N LEU A 239 6.13 -3.93 11.09
CA LEU A 239 6.87 -4.41 12.25
C LEU A 239 6.09 -4.03 13.51
N ALA A 240 5.80 -5.00 14.38
CA ALA A 240 5.00 -4.78 15.59
C ALA A 240 5.83 -4.91 16.88
N THR A 241 6.96 -5.61 16.85
CA THR A 241 7.85 -5.83 18.00
C THR A 241 9.31 -5.69 17.61
N LEU A 242 10.20 -5.56 18.58
CA LEU A 242 11.67 -5.51 18.34
C LEU A 242 12.20 -6.82 17.78
N GLU A 243 11.59 -7.96 18.14
CA GLU A 243 11.99 -9.27 17.60
C GLU A 243 11.77 -9.35 16.08
N HIS A 244 10.85 -8.57 15.52
CA HIS A 244 10.66 -8.51 14.06
C HIS A 244 11.83 -7.84 13.32
N LEU A 245 12.77 -7.22 14.03
CA LEU A 245 13.98 -6.59 13.45
C LEU A 245 15.19 -7.53 13.48
N GLN A 246 15.12 -8.67 14.17
CA GLN A 246 16.16 -9.68 14.29
C GLN A 246 15.98 -10.80 13.26
#